data_289662c5e68226eb10083b0b97cd57bd
#
_entry.id   289662c5e68226eb10083b0b97cd57bd
#
_cell.length_a   1.000
_cell.length_b   1.000
_cell.length_c   1.000
_cell.angle_alpha   90.00
_cell.angle_beta   90.00
_cell.angle_gamma   90.00
#
_symmetry.space_group_name_H-M   'P 1'
#
loop_
_entity.id
_entity.type
_entity.pdbx_description
1 polymer ?
#
loop_
_entity_poly.entity_id
_entity_poly.type
_entity_poly.pdbx_seq_one_letter_code
_entity_poly.pdbx_strand_id
1 'polypeptide(L)' 'MDDYTKIYDEFFEHAMHLLNDHQKSPEMVAGTMMAIAQRIYKTQLNDEEYREMMEVIKDAPVKPYNIKKERLH' A
#
# COMPACT_ATOMS: atom_id res chain seq x y z
N MET A 1 -18.86 -4.42 10.72
CA MET A 1 -17.52 -4.14 10.16
C MET A 1 -17.67 -3.24 8.95
N ASP A 2 -16.92 -2.17 8.89
CA ASP A 2 -17.08 -1.21 7.80
C ASP A 2 -16.32 -1.64 6.55
N ASP A 3 -16.62 -0.98 5.44
CA ASP A 3 -16.00 -1.31 4.16
C ASP A 3 -14.51 -1.07 4.16
N TYR A 4 -14.05 -0.10 4.93
CA TYR A 4 -12.63 0.24 5.00
C TYR A 4 -11.81 -0.94 5.51
N THR A 5 -12.27 -1.57 6.60
CA THR A 5 -11.57 -2.70 7.18
C THR A 5 -11.57 -3.90 6.24
N LYS A 6 -12.69 -4.14 5.56
CA LYS A 6 -12.80 -5.24 4.61
C LYS A 6 -11.84 -5.06 3.44
N ILE A 7 -11.79 -3.86 2.91
CA ILE A 7 -10.88 -3.55 1.78
C ILE A 7 -9.43 -3.71 2.22
N TYR A 8 -9.11 -3.20 3.41
CA TYR A 8 -7.74 -3.34 3.93
C TYR A 8 -7.36 -4.82 4.06
N ASP A 9 -8.25 -5.62 4.62
CA ASP A 9 -7.95 -7.05 4.84
C ASP A 9 -7.73 -7.77 3.53
N GLU A 10 -8.52 -7.47 2.49
CA GLU A 10 -8.34 -8.09 1.18
C GLU A 10 -6.97 -7.77 0.58
N PHE A 11 -6.59 -6.50 0.61
CA PHE A 11 -5.28 -6.11 0.08
C PHE A 11 -4.14 -6.67 0.92
N PHE A 12 -4.31 -6.67 2.24
CA PHE A 12 -3.28 -7.19 3.13
C PHE A 12 -3.05 -8.68 2.90
N GLU A 13 -4.13 -9.45 2.77
CA GLU A 13 -4.01 -10.88 2.50
C GLU A 13 -3.29 -11.14 1.20
N HIS A 14 -3.63 -10.41 0.16
CA HIS A 14 -2.99 -10.58 -1.13
C HIS A 14 -1.51 -10.21 -1.08
N ALA A 15 -1.20 -9.11 -0.40
CA ALA A 15 0.20 -8.69 -0.25
C ALA A 15 1.00 -9.75 0.50
N MET A 16 0.44 -10.29 1.58
CA MET A 16 1.12 -11.34 2.34
C MET A 16 1.32 -12.61 1.52
N HIS A 17 0.34 -12.93 0.67
CA HIS A 17 0.45 -14.06 -0.24
C HIS A 17 1.64 -13.88 -1.20
N LEU A 18 1.78 -12.70 -1.76
CA LEU A 18 2.90 -12.41 -2.66
C LEU A 18 4.24 -12.48 -1.95
N LEU A 19 4.29 -11.96 -0.73
CA LEU A 19 5.54 -11.93 0.04
C LEU A 19 5.96 -13.30 0.55
N ASN A 20 5.00 -14.07 1.07
CA ASN A 20 5.30 -15.33 1.74
C ASN A 20 5.26 -16.52 0.80
N ASP A 21 4.22 -16.62 -0.01
CA ASP A 21 4.00 -17.81 -0.86
C ASP A 21 4.79 -17.74 -2.16
N HIS A 22 4.86 -16.54 -2.75
CA HIS A 22 5.58 -16.34 -4.01
C HIS A 22 6.94 -15.72 -3.82
N GLN A 23 7.30 -15.39 -2.59
CA GLN A 23 8.61 -14.84 -2.24
C GLN A 23 9.01 -13.62 -3.08
N LYS A 24 8.03 -12.78 -3.38
CA LYS A 24 8.30 -11.53 -4.12
C LYS A 24 8.97 -10.53 -3.21
N SER A 25 9.78 -9.66 -3.80
CA SER A 25 10.47 -8.63 -3.05
C SER A 25 9.47 -7.67 -2.38
N PRO A 26 9.64 -7.38 -1.07
CA PRO A 26 8.76 -6.43 -0.40
C PRO A 26 8.75 -5.06 -1.08
N GLU A 27 9.91 -4.62 -1.57
CA GLU A 27 10.02 -3.34 -2.26
C GLU A 27 9.21 -3.34 -3.55
N MET A 28 9.25 -4.43 -4.30
CA MET A 28 8.48 -4.53 -5.54
C MET A 28 6.98 -4.59 -5.26
N VAL A 29 6.58 -5.33 -4.24
CA VAL A 29 5.17 -5.42 -3.86
C VAL A 29 4.66 -4.05 -3.41
N ALA A 30 5.37 -3.40 -2.49
CA ALA A 30 4.99 -2.09 -1.99
C ALA A 30 4.98 -1.04 -3.10
N GLY A 31 6.02 -1.04 -3.93
CA GLY A 31 6.11 -0.09 -5.03
C GLY A 31 4.98 -0.24 -6.03
N THR A 32 4.61 -1.48 -6.34
CA THR A 32 3.50 -1.75 -7.23
C THR A 32 2.18 -1.28 -6.63
N MET A 33 1.96 -1.53 -5.34
CA MET A 33 0.76 -1.07 -4.66
C MET A 33 0.66 0.45 -4.69
N MET A 34 1.77 1.13 -4.45
CA MET A 34 1.80 2.60 -4.51
C MET A 34 1.50 3.10 -5.92
N ALA A 35 2.05 2.46 -6.93
CA ALA A 35 1.83 2.86 -8.32
C ALA A 35 0.34 2.74 -8.69
N ILE A 36 -0.29 1.65 -8.27
CA ILE A 36 -1.71 1.45 -8.52
C ILE A 36 -2.53 2.51 -7.79
N ALA A 37 -2.21 2.75 -6.52
CA ALA A 37 -2.91 3.73 -5.72
C ALA A 37 -2.80 5.13 -6.32
N GLN A 38 -1.60 5.52 -6.73
CA GLN A 38 -1.37 6.83 -7.34
C GLN A 38 -2.18 6.99 -8.62
N ARG A 39 -2.25 5.93 -9.41
CA ARG A 39 -3.00 5.98 -10.66
C ARG A 39 -4.49 6.16 -10.41
N ILE A 40 -5.02 5.52 -9.38
CA ILE A 40 -6.42 5.68 -9.01
C ILE A 40 -6.68 7.12 -8.58
N TYR A 41 -5.81 7.67 -7.73
CA TYR A 41 -5.95 9.06 -7.30
C TYR A 41 -5.91 10.02 -8.48
N LYS A 42 -4.96 9.81 -9.41
CA LYS A 42 -4.85 10.66 -10.60
C LYS A 42 -6.09 10.59 -11.47
N THR A 43 -6.77 9.47 -11.47
CA THR A 43 -8.01 9.29 -12.23
C THR A 43 -9.17 10.06 -11.60
N GLN A 44 -9.22 10.11 -10.27
CA GLN A 44 -10.35 10.67 -9.54
C GLN A 44 -10.19 12.12 -9.13
N LEU A 45 -8.95 12.58 -8.96
CA LEU A 45 -8.67 13.91 -8.42
C LEU A 45 -8.09 14.82 -9.50
N ASN A 46 -8.36 16.12 -9.39
CA ASN A 46 -7.64 17.08 -10.24
C ASN A 46 -6.20 17.25 -9.73
N ASP A 47 -5.39 18.00 -10.47
CA ASP A 47 -3.96 18.11 -10.17
C ASP A 47 -3.70 18.69 -8.78
N GLU A 48 -4.48 19.70 -8.38
CA GLU A 48 -4.30 20.31 -7.07
C GLU A 48 -4.68 19.35 -5.95
N GLU A 49 -5.83 18.70 -6.10
CA GLU A 49 -6.29 17.70 -5.12
C GLU A 49 -5.31 16.54 -5.00
N TYR A 50 -4.77 16.10 -6.13
CA TYR A 50 -3.79 15.02 -6.13
C TYR A 50 -2.55 15.43 -5.34
N ARG A 51 -2.04 16.62 -5.57
CA ARG A 51 -0.86 17.13 -4.87
C ARG A 51 -1.11 17.19 -3.36
N GLU A 52 -2.27 17.70 -2.98
CA GLU A 52 -2.64 17.78 -1.57
C GLU A 52 -2.73 16.38 -0.93
N MET A 53 -3.30 15.42 -1.66
CA MET A 53 -3.42 14.05 -1.16
C MET A 53 -2.03 13.42 -0.97
N MET A 54 -1.12 13.63 -1.91
CA MET A 54 0.23 13.09 -1.78
C MET A 54 0.96 13.69 -0.58
N GLU A 55 0.73 14.96 -0.29
CA GLU A 55 1.32 15.59 0.90
C GLU A 55 0.77 14.97 2.18
N VAL A 56 -0.53 14.72 2.23
CA VAL A 56 -1.16 14.08 3.39
C VAL A 56 -0.57 12.69 3.61
N ILE A 57 -0.44 11.92 2.54
CA ILE A 57 0.10 10.55 2.62
C ILE A 57 1.56 10.58 3.06
N LYS A 58 2.34 11.45 2.49
CA LYS A 58 3.76 11.57 2.80
C LYS A 58 3.99 11.88 4.28
N ASP A 59 3.16 12.75 4.84
CA ASP A 59 3.33 13.22 6.21
C ASP A 59 2.58 12.37 7.24
N ALA A 60 1.77 11.42 6.80
CA ALA A 60 1.00 10.58 7.71
C ALA A 60 1.93 9.71 8.56
N PRO A 61 1.67 9.63 9.86
CA PRO A 61 2.46 8.75 10.71
C PRO A 61 2.14 7.29 10.39
N VAL A 62 3.19 6.51 10.15
CA VAL A 62 3.05 5.10 9.79
C VAL A 62 3.88 4.26 10.74
N LYS A 63 3.25 3.27 11.35
CA LYS A 63 3.93 2.34 12.23
C LYS A 63 4.24 1.07 11.43
N PRO A 64 5.52 0.66 11.35
CA PRO A 64 5.85 -0.55 10.58
C PRO A 64 5.25 -1.80 11.22
N TYR A 65 5.03 -2.80 10.38
CA TYR A 65 4.62 -4.11 10.87
C TYR A 65 5.78 -4.76 11.63
N ASN A 66 5.46 -5.58 12.61
CA ASN A 66 6.45 -6.33 13.35
C ASN A 66 6.75 -7.63 12.62
N ILE A 67 7.59 -7.55 11.59
CA ILE A 67 7.94 -8.68 10.73
C ILE A 67 9.45 -8.91 10.79
N LYS A 68 9.84 -10.18 10.90
CA LYS A 68 11.26 -10.53 10.90
C LYS A 68 11.88 -10.24 9.54
N LYS A 69 13.00 -9.53 9.54
CA LYS A 69 13.64 -9.09 8.30
C LYS A 69 14.07 -10.25 7.40
N GLU A 70 14.51 -11.35 7.98
CA GLU A 70 14.96 -12.50 7.20
C GLU A 70 13.86 -13.12 6.35
N ARG A 71 12.60 -12.79 6.62
CA ARG A 71 11.48 -13.26 5.82
C ARG A 71 11.18 -12.37 4.62
N LEU A 72 11.80 -11.21 4.58
CA LEU A 72 11.49 -10.19 3.58
C LEU A 72 12.58 -9.99 2.55
N HIS A 73 13.56 -10.84 2.55
CA HIS A 73 14.68 -10.72 1.59
C HIS A 73 14.42 -11.35 0.27
#